data_03a7c4efee687b66b06ee94d376acab3
#
_entry.id   03a7c4efee687b66b06ee94d376acab3
#
_cell.length_a   1.000
_cell.length_b   1.000
_cell.length_c   1.000
_cell.angle_alpha   90.00
_cell.angle_beta   90.00
_cell.angle_gamma   90.00
#
_symmetry.space_group_name_H-M   'P 1'
#
loop_
_entity.id
_entity.type
_entity.pdbx_description
1 polymer ?
#
loop_
_entity_poly.entity_id
_entity_poly.type
_entity_poly.pdbx_seq_one_letter_code
_entity_poly.pdbx_strand_id
1 'polypeptide(L)' 'VYTQNAPANQWTINHNLGFFPNITVLDNQNRLLEVHIEYLNTNTARIVMNSACSGVAYLT' A
#
# COMPACT_ATOMS: atom_id res chain seq x y z
N VAL A 1 3.72 7.56 5.26
CA VAL A 1 3.72 7.41 3.79
C VAL A 1 4.70 6.33 3.38
N TYR A 2 4.25 5.41 2.56
CA TYR A 2 5.07 4.35 2.01
C TYR A 2 5.27 4.61 0.51
N THR A 3 6.52 4.57 0.06
CA THR A 3 6.85 4.79 -1.36
C THR A 3 7.36 3.50 -1.97
N GLN A 4 6.72 3.06 -3.05
CA GLN A 4 7.13 1.90 -3.83
C GLN A 4 7.76 2.38 -5.13
N ASN A 5 9.08 2.41 -5.18
CA ASN A 5 9.80 2.93 -6.35
C ASN A 5 9.87 1.92 -7.49
N ALA A 6 10.01 0.65 -7.18
CA ALA A 6 10.05 -0.40 -8.19
C ALA A 6 8.65 -0.97 -8.41
N PRO A 7 8.20 -1.14 -9.66
CA PRO A 7 6.87 -1.71 -9.91
C PRO A 7 6.73 -3.10 -9.28
N ALA A 8 5.63 -3.30 -8.58
CA ALA A 8 5.31 -4.58 -7.97
C ALA A 8 3.80 -4.72 -7.87
N ASN A 9 3.30 -5.94 -7.99
CA ASN A 9 1.86 -6.21 -7.83
C ASN A 9 1.49 -6.55 -6.40
N GLN A 10 2.45 -6.54 -5.49
CA GLN A 10 2.22 -6.81 -4.09
C GLN A 10 3.19 -5.97 -3.27
N TRP A 11 2.64 -5.13 -2.41
CA TRP A 11 3.43 -4.24 -1.55
C TRP A 11 3.23 -4.68 -0.11
N THR A 12 4.32 -5.01 0.58
CA THR A 12 4.29 -5.31 2.01
C THR A 12 4.77 -4.11 2.78
N ILE A 13 3.92 -3.57 3.65
CA ILE A 13 4.20 -2.33 4.37
C ILE A 13 4.27 -2.62 5.87
N ASN A 14 5.45 -2.41 6.45
CA ASN A 14 5.63 -2.43 7.90
C ASN A 14 5.46 -1.01 8.43
N HIS A 15 4.24 -0.64 8.81
CA HIS A 15 3.95 0.72 9.23
C HIS A 15 4.19 0.96 10.72
N ASN A 16 4.18 -0.10 11.52
CA ASN A 16 4.44 -0.07 12.98
C ASN A 16 3.53 0.90 13.74
N LEU A 17 2.28 1.02 13.28
CA LEU A 17 1.33 1.95 13.90
C LEU A 17 0.58 1.36 15.09
N GLY A 18 0.57 0.03 15.21
CA GLY A 18 -0.12 -0.65 16.30
C GLY A 18 -1.63 -0.70 16.14
N PHE A 19 -2.16 -0.38 14.95
CA PHE A 19 -3.58 -0.46 14.64
C PHE A 19 -3.76 -0.67 13.15
N PHE A 20 -5.00 -0.91 12.70
CA PHE A 20 -5.32 -1.09 11.29
C PHE A 20 -5.60 0.28 10.67
N PRO A 21 -4.66 0.85 9.91
CA PRO A 21 -4.85 2.18 9.34
C PRO A 21 -5.74 2.17 8.11
N ASN A 22 -6.32 3.31 7.79
CA ASN A 22 -6.88 3.53 6.47
C ASN A 22 -5.75 3.73 5.49
N ILE A 23 -5.80 3.03 4.34
CA ILE A 23 -4.73 3.07 3.36
C ILE A 23 -5.30 3.56 2.04
N THR A 24 -4.69 4.61 1.52
CA THR A 24 -5.00 5.17 0.19
C THR A 24 -3.78 4.98 -0.68
N VAL A 25 -3.96 4.35 -1.83
CA VAL A 25 -2.86 4.03 -2.74
C VAL A 25 -3.00 4.86 -4.01
N LEU A 26 -1.94 5.57 -4.36
CA LEU A 26 -1.86 6.35 -5.59
C LEU A 26 -0.74 5.79 -6.46
N ASP A 27 -0.95 5.81 -7.79
CA ASP A 27 0.10 5.40 -8.72
C ASP A 27 1.13 6.53 -8.88
N ASN A 28 2.13 6.30 -9.75
CA ASN A 28 3.20 7.29 -9.97
C ASN A 28 2.73 8.54 -10.72
N GLN A 29 1.45 8.59 -11.13
CA GLN A 29 0.82 9.75 -11.75
C GLN A 29 -0.21 10.39 -10.83
N ASN A 30 -0.19 10.04 -9.54
CA ASN A 30 -1.10 10.54 -8.51
C ASN A 30 -2.57 10.18 -8.74
N ARG A 31 -2.82 9.06 -9.39
CA ARG A 31 -4.18 8.56 -9.59
C ARG A 31 -4.51 7.52 -8.54
N LEU A 32 -5.72 7.58 -8.00
CA LEU A 32 -6.17 6.62 -7.01
C LEU A 32 -6.26 5.22 -7.63
N LEU A 33 -5.66 4.25 -6.96
CA LEU A 33 -5.71 2.86 -7.38
C LEU A 33 -6.72 2.09 -6.54
N GLU A 34 -7.52 1.26 -7.19
CA GLU A 34 -8.36 0.30 -6.50
C GLU A 34 -7.54 -0.96 -6.28
N VAL A 35 -7.29 -1.29 -5.02
CA VAL A 35 -6.41 -2.38 -4.64
C VAL A 35 -7.08 -3.21 -3.55
N HIS A 36 -6.63 -4.45 -3.42
CA HIS A 36 -7.00 -5.30 -2.30
C HIS A 36 -6.02 -5.05 -1.16
N ILE A 37 -6.53 -4.77 0.03
CA ILE A 37 -5.71 -4.49 1.20
C ILE A 37 -5.93 -5.61 2.21
N GLU A 38 -4.83 -6.27 2.61
CA GLU A 38 -4.84 -7.28 3.65
C GLU A 38 -4.08 -6.78 4.86
N TYR A 39 -4.70 -6.84 6.03
CA TYR A 39 -4.02 -6.49 7.28
C TYR A 39 -3.47 -7.78 7.88
N LEU A 40 -2.16 -7.97 7.80
CA LEU A 40 -1.50 -9.16 8.32
C LEU A 40 -1.47 -9.15 9.85
N ASN A 41 -1.24 -7.97 10.42
CA ASN A 41 -1.33 -7.73 11.86
C ASN A 41 -1.42 -6.21 12.07
N THR A 42 -1.38 -5.76 13.33
CA THR A 42 -1.54 -4.33 13.64
C THR A 42 -0.35 -3.48 13.21
N ASN A 43 0.73 -4.10 12.76
CA ASN A 43 1.94 -3.38 12.33
C ASN A 43 2.29 -3.58 10.86
N THR A 44 1.60 -4.49 10.17
CA THR A 44 1.95 -4.85 8.79
C THR A 44 0.69 -4.99 7.94
N ALA A 45 0.70 -4.35 6.79
CA ALA A 45 -0.36 -4.49 5.80
C ALA A 45 0.24 -4.91 4.47
N ARG A 46 -0.56 -5.60 3.66
CA ARG A 46 -0.18 -6.01 2.32
C ARG A 46 -1.17 -5.48 1.31
N ILE A 47 -0.66 -4.88 0.26
CA ILE A 47 -1.48 -4.34 -0.82
C ILE A 47 -1.27 -5.23 -2.04
N VAL A 48 -2.37 -5.74 -2.60
CA VAL A 48 -2.35 -6.64 -3.74
C VAL A 48 -3.11 -5.99 -4.89
N MET A 49 -2.53 -6.02 -6.07
CA MET A 49 -3.14 -5.43 -7.26
C MET A 49 -2.94 -6.35 -8.47
N ASN A 50 -3.72 -6.12 -9.54
CA ASN A 50 -3.73 -7.02 -10.69
C ASN A 50 -2.48 -6.92 -11.55
N SER A 51 -1.84 -5.76 -11.57
CA SER A 51 -0.65 -5.54 -12.38
C SER A 51 0.40 -4.82 -11.55
N ALA A 52 1.67 -4.97 -11.96
CA ALA A 52 2.77 -4.33 -11.26
C ALA A 52 2.68 -2.81 -11.42
N CYS A 53 2.73 -2.11 -10.31
CA CYS A 53 2.66 -0.65 -10.27
C CYS A 53 3.67 -0.10 -9.27
N SER A 54 4.17 1.08 -9.54
CA SER A 54 4.90 1.88 -8.56
C SER A 54 3.99 3.02 -8.09
N GLY A 55 4.28 3.59 -6.94
CA GLY A 55 3.48 4.69 -6.41
C GLY A 55 3.70 4.89 -4.93
N VAL A 56 2.69 5.41 -4.27
CA VAL A 56 2.74 5.69 -2.85
C VAL A 56 1.49 5.20 -2.15
N ALA A 57 1.62 4.87 -0.87
CA ALA A 57 0.50 4.56 0.00
C ALA A 57 0.51 5.52 1.18
N TYR A 58 -0.64 6.12 1.42
CA TYR A 58 -0.87 7.01 2.57
C TYR A 58 -1.64 6.23 3.62
N LEU A 59 -1.07 6.16 4.82
CA LEU A 59 -1.65 5.40 5.94
C LEU A 59 -2.03 6.37 7.05
N THR A 60 -3.27 6.31 7.49
CA THR A 60 -3.76 7.21 8.54
C THR A 60 -4.53 6.49 9.64
#